data_3d7c3e8eacc8cb70fa0658e48689cca1
#
_entry.id   3d7c3e8eacc8cb70fa0658e48689cca1
#
_cell.length_a   1.000
_cell.length_b   1.000
_cell.length_c   1.000
_cell.angle_alpha   90.00
_cell.angle_beta   90.00
_cell.angle_gamma   90.00
#
_symmetry.space_group_name_H-M   'P 1'
#
loop_
_entity.id
_entity.type
_entity.pdbx_description
1 polymer ?
#
loop_
_entity_poly.entity_id
_entity_poly.type
_entity_poly.pdbx_seq_one_letter_code
_entity_poly.pdbx_strand_id
1 'polypeptide(L)'
;MLAGRHILLILGGGIAAYKSLDLVRRLRDQGAHVTPVLTRAGAEFVTPLSLSALAGSKVYQDLFDLTDEAEMGHIELSRAADLVVVAPATADLMAKMAAGLANDLASTLLLATDKRVLIVPAMNVRMWNHPATQRNLATLRGDGVLVTGPDDGVMACGEFGPGRMAEVPQIIAAISAALADGPLQGKHILVTSGPTHEPIDPVRYIANRSSGAQGTAIARALAGLGADVTFVTGPADVPPPDGVHVVRVQTAAQMLAAVQAARPADAAVFAAAVADWRVANAGHSKIKKDAAGLPQLAFAENPDILATISQMGAGRPPLVVGFAAETDDVIANATAKRLRKGCDWIVANDVSPATGIMGGTENAVTLITDQGAESWPRMTKDAVAAQLAQRIAQVIA
;
A
#
# COMPACT_ATOMS: atom_id res chain seq x y z
N MET A 1 16.56 -13.55 0.93
CA MET A 1 17.50 -14.34 0.11
C MET A 1 16.89 -14.51 -1.27
N LEU A 2 17.68 -14.31 -2.35
CA LEU A 2 17.18 -14.37 -3.73
C LEU A 2 17.39 -15.75 -4.39
N ALA A 3 17.94 -16.70 -3.67
CA ALA A 3 18.24 -18.04 -4.19
C ALA A 3 16.97 -18.72 -4.74
N GLY A 4 17.06 -19.19 -5.99
CA GLY A 4 15.95 -19.85 -6.69
C GLY A 4 14.86 -18.93 -7.20
N ARG A 5 14.89 -17.60 -6.95
CA ARG A 5 13.92 -16.65 -7.47
C ARG A 5 14.20 -16.31 -8.92
N HIS A 6 13.16 -16.18 -9.71
CA HIS A 6 13.20 -15.82 -11.13
C HIS A 6 12.84 -14.35 -11.33
N ILE A 7 13.77 -13.58 -11.89
CA ILE A 7 13.62 -12.15 -12.12
C ILE A 7 13.60 -11.89 -13.64
N LEU A 8 12.49 -11.38 -14.14
CA LEU A 8 12.40 -10.86 -15.50
C LEU A 8 12.92 -9.41 -15.48
N LEU A 9 14.11 -9.18 -16.06
CA LEU A 9 14.75 -7.86 -16.04
C LEU A 9 14.64 -7.17 -17.39
N ILE A 10 13.86 -6.10 -17.46
CA ILE A 10 13.67 -5.26 -18.66
C ILE A 10 14.65 -4.10 -18.61
N LEU A 11 15.49 -3.95 -19.66
CA LEU A 11 16.45 -2.88 -19.77
C LEU A 11 15.97 -1.81 -20.75
N GLY A 12 15.65 -0.62 -20.24
CA GLY A 12 15.35 0.57 -21.04
C GLY A 12 16.59 1.26 -21.59
N GLY A 13 16.38 2.12 -22.60
CA GLY A 13 17.46 2.87 -23.25
C GLY A 13 17.89 4.10 -22.47
N GLY A 14 19.16 4.14 -22.06
CA GLY A 14 19.77 5.27 -21.40
C GLY A 14 21.17 4.93 -20.88
N ILE A 15 21.99 5.95 -20.65
CA ILE A 15 23.37 5.74 -20.17
C ILE A 15 23.43 4.91 -18.90
N ALA A 16 22.42 4.99 -18.04
CA ALA A 16 22.34 4.22 -16.80
C ALA A 16 22.22 2.71 -17.00
N ALA A 17 21.96 2.22 -18.22
CA ALA A 17 21.87 0.78 -18.52
C ALA A 17 23.15 0.00 -18.19
N TYR A 18 24.33 0.65 -18.16
CA TYR A 18 25.57 -0.01 -17.73
C TYR A 18 25.50 -0.56 -16.30
N LYS A 19 24.73 0.10 -15.38
CA LYS A 19 24.53 -0.38 -14.01
C LYS A 19 23.76 -1.70 -13.97
N SER A 20 22.91 -1.95 -14.96
CA SER A 20 22.11 -3.17 -15.04
C SER A 20 22.97 -4.40 -15.28
N LEU A 21 24.15 -4.27 -15.89
CA LEU A 21 25.12 -5.37 -16.03
C LEU A 21 25.68 -5.80 -14.66
N ASP A 22 26.04 -4.84 -13.78
CA ASP A 22 26.43 -5.15 -12.40
C ASP A 22 25.26 -5.68 -11.57
N LEU A 23 24.05 -5.15 -11.80
CA LEU A 23 22.83 -5.66 -11.16
C LEU A 23 22.61 -7.14 -11.52
N VAL A 24 22.68 -7.52 -12.79
CA VAL A 24 22.56 -8.93 -13.22
C VAL A 24 23.57 -9.81 -12.52
N ARG A 25 24.87 -9.42 -12.54
CA ARG A 25 25.94 -10.18 -11.89
C ARG A 25 25.64 -10.41 -10.41
N ARG A 26 25.30 -9.34 -9.66
CA ARG A 26 25.04 -9.44 -8.22
C ARG A 26 23.77 -10.20 -7.86
N LEU A 27 22.73 -10.15 -8.69
CA LEU A 27 21.53 -10.97 -8.50
C LEU A 27 21.86 -12.45 -8.65
N ARG A 28 22.67 -12.80 -9.64
CA ARG A 28 23.15 -14.18 -9.85
C ARG A 28 24.08 -14.65 -8.72
N ASP A 29 24.96 -13.79 -8.24
CA ASP A 29 25.84 -14.08 -7.08
C ASP A 29 25.01 -14.41 -5.83
N GLN A 30 23.77 -13.88 -5.73
CA GLN A 30 22.81 -14.20 -4.66
C GLN A 30 21.88 -15.39 -4.99
N GLY A 31 22.14 -16.10 -6.09
CA GLY A 31 21.42 -17.31 -6.49
C GLY A 31 20.10 -17.08 -7.23
N ALA A 32 19.83 -15.85 -7.70
CA ALA A 32 18.68 -15.58 -8.52
C ALA A 32 18.89 -16.02 -9.97
N HIS A 33 17.82 -16.45 -10.63
CA HIS A 33 17.74 -16.61 -12.08
C HIS A 33 17.29 -15.28 -12.70
N VAL A 34 18.06 -14.77 -13.68
CA VAL A 34 17.73 -13.51 -14.35
C VAL A 34 17.46 -13.79 -15.82
N THR A 35 16.26 -13.44 -16.27
CA THR A 35 15.87 -13.49 -17.69
C THR A 35 15.84 -12.05 -18.23
N PRO A 36 16.82 -11.66 -19.06
CA PRO A 36 16.89 -10.29 -19.54
C PRO A 36 16.00 -10.08 -20.79
N VAL A 37 15.30 -8.94 -20.77
CA VAL A 37 14.59 -8.38 -21.91
C VAL A 37 15.24 -7.04 -22.27
N LEU A 38 15.83 -6.94 -23.44
CA LEU A 38 16.55 -5.75 -23.88
C LEU A 38 15.72 -4.98 -24.90
N THR A 39 15.30 -3.77 -24.54
CA THR A 39 14.59 -2.92 -25.49
C THR A 39 15.51 -2.49 -26.64
N ARG A 40 14.94 -2.14 -27.81
CA ARG A 40 15.71 -1.61 -28.94
C ARG A 40 16.59 -0.43 -28.52
N ALA A 41 16.03 0.51 -27.73
CA ALA A 41 16.81 1.64 -27.21
C ALA A 41 17.87 1.21 -26.19
N GLY A 42 17.65 0.16 -25.41
CA GLY A 42 18.62 -0.42 -24.49
C GLY A 42 19.83 -1.01 -25.18
N ALA A 43 19.63 -1.61 -26.36
CA ALA A 43 20.69 -2.20 -27.19
C ALA A 43 21.72 -1.18 -27.70
N GLU A 44 21.38 0.11 -27.70
CA GLU A 44 22.33 1.20 -28.03
C GLU A 44 23.35 1.46 -26.90
N PHE A 45 23.09 1.00 -25.69
CA PHE A 45 23.94 1.25 -24.51
C PHE A 45 24.61 -0.01 -23.96
N VAL A 46 24.01 -1.18 -24.13
CA VAL A 46 24.55 -2.48 -23.72
C VAL A 46 24.30 -3.50 -24.82
N THR A 47 25.26 -4.41 -25.04
CA THR A 47 25.10 -5.41 -26.08
C THR A 47 24.35 -6.64 -25.57
N PRO A 48 23.54 -7.30 -26.41
CA PRO A 48 22.92 -8.58 -26.06
C PRO A 48 23.93 -9.62 -25.63
N LEU A 49 25.11 -9.65 -26.28
CA LEU A 49 26.19 -10.58 -25.96
C LEU A 49 26.72 -10.39 -24.52
N SER A 50 27.01 -9.15 -24.11
CA SER A 50 27.45 -8.85 -22.75
C SER A 50 26.40 -9.23 -21.71
N LEU A 51 25.15 -8.94 -22.00
CA LEU A 51 24.03 -9.21 -21.12
C LEU A 51 23.76 -10.71 -20.98
N SER A 52 23.79 -11.47 -22.09
CA SER A 52 23.64 -12.94 -22.11
C SER A 52 24.78 -13.62 -21.35
N ALA A 53 26.02 -13.17 -21.54
CA ALA A 53 27.19 -13.73 -20.84
C ALA A 53 27.09 -13.55 -19.32
N LEU A 54 26.62 -12.40 -18.86
CA LEU A 54 26.43 -12.12 -17.42
C LEU A 54 25.21 -12.83 -16.85
N ALA A 55 24.09 -12.87 -17.58
CA ALA A 55 22.87 -13.52 -17.14
C ALA A 55 22.96 -15.05 -17.19
N GLY A 56 23.82 -15.61 -18.04
CA GLY A 56 23.89 -17.06 -18.30
C GLY A 56 22.59 -17.60 -18.91
N SER A 57 21.83 -16.74 -19.58
CA SER A 57 20.53 -17.03 -20.20
C SER A 57 20.39 -16.25 -21.49
N LYS A 58 19.41 -16.62 -22.31
CA LYS A 58 19.03 -15.92 -23.53
C LYS A 58 18.57 -14.51 -23.22
N VAL A 59 18.86 -13.55 -24.11
CA VAL A 59 18.35 -12.17 -24.09
C VAL A 59 17.22 -12.05 -25.09
N TYR A 60 16.04 -11.65 -24.63
CA TYR A 60 14.86 -11.44 -25.45
C TYR A 60 14.79 -9.98 -25.91
N GLN A 61 14.48 -9.75 -27.19
CA GLN A 61 14.48 -8.41 -27.79
C GLN A 61 13.21 -8.11 -28.59
N ASP A 62 12.75 -9.05 -29.38
CA ASP A 62 11.69 -8.85 -30.35
C ASP A 62 10.42 -9.60 -29.99
N LEU A 63 9.26 -8.96 -30.18
CA LEU A 63 7.95 -9.53 -29.88
C LEU A 63 7.59 -10.69 -30.87
N PHE A 64 8.11 -10.63 -32.08
CA PHE A 64 7.78 -11.55 -33.19
C PHE A 64 8.96 -12.41 -33.63
N ASP A 65 9.89 -12.72 -32.74
CA ASP A 65 10.94 -13.69 -33.04
C ASP A 65 10.33 -15.09 -33.03
N LEU A 66 10.36 -15.73 -34.23
CA LEU A 66 9.75 -17.05 -34.43
C LEU A 66 10.38 -18.14 -33.56
N THR A 67 11.66 -18.02 -33.24
CA THR A 67 12.37 -18.97 -32.36
C THR A 67 11.92 -18.79 -30.92
N ASP A 68 11.77 -17.54 -30.49
CA ASP A 68 11.35 -17.18 -29.12
C ASP A 68 9.90 -17.57 -28.88
N GLU A 69 9.00 -17.32 -29.81
CA GLU A 69 7.60 -17.69 -29.72
C GLU A 69 7.38 -19.20 -29.68
N ALA A 70 8.24 -19.97 -30.39
CA ALA A 70 8.18 -21.43 -30.39
C ALA A 70 8.79 -22.07 -29.13
N GLU A 71 9.77 -21.42 -28.49
CA GLU A 71 10.44 -21.92 -27.28
C GLU A 71 9.74 -21.49 -26.02
N MET A 72 9.38 -20.21 -25.91
CA MET A 72 8.71 -19.65 -24.73
C MET A 72 8.02 -18.34 -25.12
N GLY A 73 6.72 -18.35 -25.36
CA GLY A 73 5.94 -17.18 -25.72
C GLY A 73 5.99 -16.10 -24.64
N HIS A 74 5.72 -14.86 -25.03
CA HIS A 74 5.77 -13.68 -24.11
C HIS A 74 4.92 -13.85 -22.83
N ILE A 75 3.81 -14.60 -22.90
CA ILE A 75 2.98 -14.91 -21.73
C ILE A 75 3.71 -15.83 -20.75
N GLU A 76 4.43 -16.83 -21.24
CA GLU A 76 5.19 -17.76 -20.40
C GLU A 76 6.40 -17.08 -19.76
N LEU A 77 7.10 -16.18 -20.47
CA LEU A 77 8.17 -15.36 -19.91
C LEU A 77 7.68 -14.55 -18.68
N SER A 78 6.51 -13.94 -18.82
CA SER A 78 5.89 -13.20 -17.72
C SER A 78 5.49 -14.10 -16.57
N ARG A 79 4.89 -15.25 -16.83
CA ARG A 79 4.40 -16.20 -15.81
C ARG A 79 5.53 -16.91 -15.05
N ALA A 80 6.64 -17.19 -15.72
CA ALA A 80 7.81 -17.85 -15.12
C ALA A 80 8.55 -16.96 -14.12
N ALA A 81 8.32 -15.65 -14.13
CA ALA A 81 8.96 -14.72 -13.22
C ALA A 81 8.27 -14.68 -11.85
N ASP A 82 9.04 -14.46 -10.78
CA ASP A 82 8.54 -14.09 -9.45
C ASP A 82 8.37 -12.57 -9.34
N LEU A 83 9.17 -11.81 -10.09
CA LEU A 83 9.18 -10.34 -10.11
C LEU A 83 9.61 -9.84 -11.49
N VAL A 84 8.93 -8.81 -11.98
CA VAL A 84 9.36 -8.05 -13.15
C VAL A 84 10.07 -6.79 -12.69
N VAL A 85 11.30 -6.57 -13.17
CA VAL A 85 12.11 -5.40 -12.83
C VAL A 85 12.43 -4.60 -14.08
N VAL A 86 12.15 -3.30 -14.08
CA VAL A 86 12.51 -2.39 -15.17
C VAL A 86 13.67 -1.50 -14.74
N ALA A 87 14.86 -1.76 -15.23
CA ALA A 87 16.06 -1.05 -14.82
C ALA A 87 17.06 -0.90 -15.98
N PRO A 88 17.28 0.34 -16.45
CA PRO A 88 16.59 1.57 -16.09
C PRO A 88 15.16 1.65 -16.67
N ALA A 89 14.25 2.28 -15.91
CA ALA A 89 12.95 2.68 -16.40
C ALA A 89 13.03 4.12 -16.96
N THR A 90 12.91 4.23 -18.29
CA THR A 90 12.92 5.53 -18.98
C THR A 90 11.55 6.20 -18.90
N ALA A 91 11.51 7.50 -19.18
CA ALA A 91 10.23 8.25 -19.27
C ALA A 91 9.30 7.64 -20.33
N ASP A 92 9.83 7.11 -21.46
CA ASP A 92 9.07 6.43 -22.49
C ASP A 92 8.41 5.15 -21.96
N LEU A 93 9.18 4.26 -21.30
CA LEU A 93 8.63 3.03 -20.73
C LEU A 93 7.58 3.33 -19.66
N MET A 94 7.83 4.30 -18.77
CA MET A 94 6.86 4.72 -17.76
C MET A 94 5.59 5.27 -18.40
N ALA A 95 5.70 6.02 -19.51
CA ALA A 95 4.54 6.54 -20.23
C ALA A 95 3.75 5.40 -20.90
N LYS A 96 4.42 4.43 -21.53
CA LYS A 96 3.80 3.24 -22.14
C LYS A 96 3.04 2.43 -21.09
N MET A 97 3.67 2.16 -19.94
CA MET A 97 3.04 1.45 -18.83
C MET A 97 1.78 2.17 -18.35
N ALA A 98 1.87 3.47 -18.04
CA ALA A 98 0.75 4.26 -17.53
C ALA A 98 -0.40 4.41 -18.54
N ALA A 99 -0.12 4.28 -19.84
CA ALA A 99 -1.11 4.37 -20.92
C ALA A 99 -1.60 2.99 -21.40
N GLY A 100 -1.07 1.88 -20.88
CA GLY A 100 -1.44 0.53 -21.32
C GLY A 100 -1.02 0.22 -22.77
N LEU A 101 0.11 0.78 -23.25
CA LEU A 101 0.62 0.51 -24.59
C LEU A 101 1.40 -0.81 -24.62
N ALA A 102 1.20 -1.61 -25.68
CA ALA A 102 1.83 -2.92 -25.87
C ALA A 102 2.33 -3.05 -27.32
N ASN A 103 3.27 -2.18 -27.74
CA ASN A 103 3.75 -2.10 -29.11
C ASN A 103 5.18 -2.65 -29.31
N ASP A 104 5.78 -3.19 -28.27
CA ASP A 104 7.06 -3.89 -28.27
C ASP A 104 7.05 -4.99 -27.20
N LEU A 105 8.06 -5.87 -27.18
CA LEU A 105 8.13 -6.99 -26.24
C LEU A 105 8.06 -6.52 -24.79
N ALA A 106 8.82 -5.49 -24.44
CA ALA A 106 8.89 -4.98 -23.07
C ALA A 106 7.53 -4.46 -22.58
N SER A 107 6.88 -3.62 -23.37
CA SER A 107 5.56 -3.07 -23.02
C SER A 107 4.46 -4.13 -23.04
N THR A 108 4.55 -5.13 -23.91
CA THR A 108 3.62 -6.26 -23.93
C THR A 108 3.75 -7.13 -22.69
N LEU A 109 4.97 -7.47 -22.26
CA LEU A 109 5.24 -8.22 -21.04
C LEU A 109 4.72 -7.47 -19.80
N LEU A 110 4.94 -6.16 -19.73
CA LEU A 110 4.48 -5.31 -18.63
C LEU A 110 2.96 -5.20 -18.55
N LEU A 111 2.25 -5.25 -19.67
CA LEU A 111 0.79 -5.24 -19.69
C LEU A 111 0.19 -6.63 -19.41
N ALA A 112 0.90 -7.71 -19.82
CA ALA A 112 0.42 -9.08 -19.68
C ALA A 112 0.75 -9.74 -18.32
N THR A 113 1.59 -9.10 -17.50
CA THR A 113 2.04 -9.70 -16.23
C THR A 113 0.98 -9.64 -15.14
N ASP A 114 0.89 -10.72 -14.36
CA ASP A 114 0.19 -10.80 -13.07
C ASP A 114 1.14 -10.69 -11.87
N LYS A 115 2.45 -10.46 -12.15
CA LYS A 115 3.49 -10.36 -11.13
C LYS A 115 3.68 -8.92 -10.68
N ARG A 116 4.24 -8.76 -9.48
CA ARG A 116 4.70 -7.44 -9.03
C ARG A 116 5.70 -6.86 -10.02
N VAL A 117 5.58 -5.56 -10.27
CA VAL A 117 6.51 -4.81 -11.11
C VAL A 117 7.27 -3.82 -10.26
N LEU A 118 8.60 -3.82 -10.37
CA LEU A 118 9.49 -2.84 -9.75
C LEU A 118 10.15 -2.03 -10.85
N ILE A 119 9.99 -0.71 -10.83
CA ILE A 119 10.68 0.20 -11.74
C ILE A 119 11.80 0.95 -11.04
N VAL A 120 12.89 1.16 -11.77
CA VAL A 120 14.06 1.95 -11.33
C VAL A 120 14.24 3.11 -12.31
N PRO A 121 13.60 4.27 -12.05
CA PRO A 121 13.63 5.40 -12.97
C PRO A 121 15.04 5.96 -13.18
N ALA A 122 15.35 6.29 -14.45
CA ALA A 122 16.57 7.00 -14.80
C ALA A 122 16.32 7.90 -16.03
N MET A 123 16.49 9.21 -15.86
CA MET A 123 16.28 10.21 -16.89
C MET A 123 16.90 11.54 -16.48
N ASN A 124 16.97 12.50 -17.42
CA ASN A 124 17.36 13.86 -17.10
C ASN A 124 16.41 14.50 -16.07
N VAL A 125 16.93 15.41 -15.22
CA VAL A 125 16.17 16.07 -14.15
C VAL A 125 14.92 16.81 -14.66
N ARG A 126 15.00 17.43 -15.84
CA ARG A 126 13.84 18.13 -16.44
C ARG A 126 12.77 17.16 -16.89
N MET A 127 13.18 16.01 -17.44
CA MET A 127 12.26 14.92 -17.80
C MET A 127 11.59 14.33 -16.55
N TRP A 128 12.36 14.14 -15.47
CA TRP A 128 11.80 13.65 -14.21
C TRP A 128 10.77 14.63 -13.62
N ASN A 129 11.11 15.92 -13.55
CA ASN A 129 10.23 16.95 -13.01
C ASN A 129 9.09 17.36 -13.97
N HIS A 130 9.08 16.82 -15.19
CA HIS A 130 8.04 17.17 -16.14
C HIS A 130 6.66 16.69 -15.64
N PRO A 131 5.60 17.54 -15.71
CA PRO A 131 4.27 17.17 -15.23
C PRO A 131 3.72 15.86 -15.78
N ALA A 132 4.04 15.52 -17.04
CA ALA A 132 3.64 14.24 -17.64
C ALA A 132 4.30 13.06 -16.93
N THR A 133 5.60 13.12 -16.64
CA THR A 133 6.33 12.07 -15.92
C THR A 133 5.79 11.89 -14.51
N GLN A 134 5.49 12.98 -13.80
CA GLN A 134 4.94 12.93 -12.46
C GLN A 134 3.50 12.36 -12.44
N ARG A 135 2.67 12.67 -13.45
CA ARG A 135 1.34 12.03 -13.60
C ARG A 135 1.47 10.54 -13.87
N ASN A 136 2.36 10.14 -14.79
CA ASN A 136 2.60 8.73 -15.09
C ASN A 136 3.10 7.98 -13.85
N LEU A 137 4.01 8.57 -13.08
CA LEU A 137 4.50 8.00 -11.82
C LEU A 137 3.36 7.81 -10.81
N ALA A 138 2.48 8.81 -10.66
CA ALA A 138 1.33 8.71 -9.76
C ALA A 138 0.36 7.61 -10.20
N THR A 139 0.09 7.49 -11.51
CA THR A 139 -0.72 6.42 -12.08
C THR A 139 -0.10 5.06 -11.78
N LEU A 140 1.18 4.86 -12.10
CA LEU A 140 1.87 3.59 -11.88
C LEU A 140 1.90 3.17 -10.40
N ARG A 141 2.10 4.15 -9.49
CA ARG A 141 2.00 3.88 -8.05
C ARG A 141 0.58 3.48 -7.65
N GLY A 142 -0.43 4.14 -8.21
CA GLY A 142 -1.84 3.79 -7.99
C GLY A 142 -2.21 2.40 -8.51
N ASP A 143 -1.50 1.91 -9.54
CA ASP A 143 -1.64 0.57 -10.11
C ASP A 143 -0.79 -0.48 -9.35
N GLY A 144 -0.13 -0.10 -8.25
CA GLY A 144 0.67 -1.01 -7.42
C GLY A 144 2.09 -1.27 -7.92
N VAL A 145 2.61 -0.48 -8.87
CA VAL A 145 4.00 -0.58 -9.34
C VAL A 145 4.95 -0.05 -8.27
N LEU A 146 5.91 -0.88 -7.88
CA LEU A 146 6.95 -0.50 -6.92
C LEU A 146 7.99 0.40 -7.59
N VAL A 147 8.49 1.39 -6.86
CA VAL A 147 9.43 2.40 -7.39
C VAL A 147 10.63 2.53 -6.47
N THR A 148 11.83 2.41 -7.02
CA THR A 148 13.09 2.63 -6.30
C THR A 148 13.91 3.71 -7.00
N GLY A 149 14.24 4.79 -6.28
CA GLY A 149 14.84 5.97 -6.85
C GLY A 149 13.83 6.89 -7.55
N PRO A 150 14.28 7.79 -8.47
CA PRO A 150 15.67 8.07 -8.78
C PRO A 150 16.40 8.78 -7.63
N ASP A 151 17.73 8.64 -7.61
CA ASP A 151 18.58 9.34 -6.65
C ASP A 151 18.91 10.75 -7.14
N ASP A 152 19.23 11.64 -6.19
CA ASP A 152 19.78 12.95 -6.48
C ASP A 152 21.27 12.86 -6.85
N GLY A 153 21.71 13.70 -7.76
CA GLY A 153 23.13 13.81 -8.09
C GLY A 153 23.44 14.49 -9.39
N VAL A 154 24.73 14.55 -9.72
CA VAL A 154 25.21 15.07 -11.02
C VAL A 154 24.89 14.04 -12.10
N MET A 155 24.29 14.48 -13.18
CA MET A 155 23.96 13.66 -14.35
C MET A 155 25.04 13.75 -15.44
N ALA A 156 25.01 12.85 -16.39
CA ALA A 156 25.93 12.85 -17.53
C ALA A 156 25.89 14.16 -18.36
N CYS A 157 24.79 14.89 -18.34
CA CYS A 157 24.66 16.20 -18.97
C CYS A 157 25.15 17.38 -18.11
N GLY A 158 25.69 17.13 -16.89
CA GLY A 158 26.20 18.13 -15.96
C GLY A 158 25.11 18.79 -15.10
N GLU A 159 23.82 18.48 -15.27
CA GLU A 159 22.76 18.97 -14.40
C GLU A 159 22.74 18.20 -13.07
N PHE A 160 22.32 18.86 -11.98
CA PHE A 160 22.18 18.26 -10.64
C PHE A 160 20.70 18.19 -10.24
N GLY A 161 20.32 17.06 -9.63
CA GLY A 161 18.98 16.87 -9.08
C GLY A 161 18.51 15.41 -9.19
N PRO A 162 17.21 15.13 -8.94
CA PRO A 162 16.63 13.79 -9.06
C PRO A 162 16.59 13.34 -10.53
N GLY A 163 17.02 12.11 -10.78
CA GLY A 163 17.02 11.52 -12.13
C GLY A 163 18.09 10.46 -12.34
N ARG A 164 19.04 10.32 -11.41
CA ARG A 164 20.02 9.23 -11.46
C ARG A 164 19.35 7.91 -11.07
N MET A 165 19.67 6.86 -11.83
CA MET A 165 19.30 5.51 -11.44
C MET A 165 19.86 5.20 -10.03
N ALA A 166 19.01 4.66 -9.16
CA ALA A 166 19.41 4.17 -7.85
C ALA A 166 20.63 3.26 -7.92
N GLU A 167 21.41 3.20 -6.86
CA GLU A 167 22.61 2.36 -6.83
C GLU A 167 22.25 0.86 -6.71
N VAL A 168 23.06 0.01 -7.30
CA VAL A 168 22.78 -1.44 -7.39
C VAL A 168 22.44 -2.08 -6.02
N PRO A 169 23.11 -1.75 -4.92
CA PRO A 169 22.72 -2.27 -3.60
C PRO A 169 21.30 -1.88 -3.17
N GLN A 170 20.86 -0.65 -3.45
CA GLN A 170 19.51 -0.19 -3.15
C GLN A 170 18.46 -0.95 -3.98
N ILE A 171 18.75 -1.18 -5.27
CA ILE A 171 17.88 -1.95 -6.16
C ILE A 171 17.74 -3.40 -5.67
N ILE A 172 18.85 -4.04 -5.28
CA ILE A 172 18.84 -5.40 -4.74
C ILE A 172 18.03 -5.46 -3.42
N ALA A 173 18.17 -4.48 -2.56
CA ALA A 173 17.38 -4.40 -1.33
C ALA A 173 15.88 -4.29 -1.64
N ALA A 174 15.49 -3.46 -2.63
CA ALA A 174 14.11 -3.32 -3.07
C ALA A 174 13.55 -4.61 -3.71
N ILE A 175 14.36 -5.29 -4.54
CA ILE A 175 14.01 -6.60 -5.11
C ILE A 175 13.82 -7.63 -3.99
N SER A 176 14.72 -7.67 -3.03
CA SER A 176 14.63 -8.59 -1.88
C SER A 176 13.38 -8.32 -1.05
N ALA A 177 13.04 -7.07 -0.82
CA ALA A 177 11.82 -6.68 -0.11
C ALA A 177 10.56 -7.05 -0.92
N ALA A 178 10.58 -6.84 -2.24
CA ALA A 178 9.47 -7.21 -3.12
C ALA A 178 9.25 -8.74 -3.22
N LEU A 179 10.31 -9.53 -3.05
CA LEU A 179 10.29 -11.00 -3.10
C LEU A 179 10.25 -11.66 -1.71
N ALA A 180 10.34 -10.88 -0.65
CA ALA A 180 10.19 -11.41 0.69
C ALA A 180 8.77 -11.97 0.84
N ASP A 181 8.68 -13.26 1.13
CA ASP A 181 7.46 -13.87 1.66
C ASP A 181 7.28 -13.26 3.04
N GLY A 182 6.42 -12.28 3.14
CA GLY A 182 6.13 -11.67 4.44
C GLY A 182 5.44 -12.69 5.36
N PRO A 183 5.56 -12.56 6.68
CA PRO A 183 4.92 -13.47 7.64
C PRO A 183 3.40 -13.51 7.50
N LEU A 184 2.80 -12.57 6.76
CA LEU A 184 1.36 -12.50 6.51
C LEU A 184 0.97 -12.93 5.10
N GLN A 185 1.86 -13.61 4.36
CA GLN A 185 1.54 -14.12 3.03
C GLN A 185 0.34 -15.06 3.06
N GLY A 186 -0.65 -14.81 2.18
CA GLY A 186 -1.89 -15.58 2.12
C GLY A 186 -2.89 -15.31 3.24
N LYS A 187 -2.62 -14.33 4.13
CA LYS A 187 -3.55 -13.88 5.16
C LYS A 187 -4.36 -12.70 4.67
N HIS A 188 -5.66 -12.76 4.84
CA HIS A 188 -6.57 -11.65 4.56
C HIS A 188 -6.83 -10.84 5.83
N ILE A 189 -6.55 -9.54 5.78
CA ILE A 189 -6.74 -8.64 6.93
C ILE A 189 -7.65 -7.46 6.55
N LEU A 190 -8.66 -7.24 7.38
CA LEU A 190 -9.58 -6.13 7.23
C LEU A 190 -9.14 -4.96 8.09
N VAL A 191 -9.06 -3.76 7.52
CA VAL A 191 -8.72 -2.53 8.26
C VAL A 191 -9.78 -1.47 7.99
N THR A 192 -10.37 -0.89 9.06
CA THR A 192 -11.23 0.29 8.94
C THR A 192 -10.46 1.56 9.29
N SER A 193 -10.73 2.66 8.57
CA SER A 193 -10.02 3.93 8.72
C SER A 193 -10.92 5.14 8.46
N GLY A 194 -10.41 6.31 8.83
CA GLY A 194 -11.11 7.58 8.61
C GLY A 194 -12.34 7.79 9.51
N PRO A 195 -12.95 8.97 9.44
CA PRO A 195 -14.21 9.25 10.14
C PRO A 195 -15.41 8.71 9.35
N THR A 196 -16.55 8.53 10.01
CA THR A 196 -17.84 8.45 9.33
C THR A 196 -18.52 9.82 9.32
N HIS A 197 -19.26 10.11 8.26
CA HIS A 197 -20.05 11.32 8.12
C HIS A 197 -21.52 10.95 8.14
N GLU A 198 -22.20 11.31 9.23
CA GLU A 198 -23.62 11.03 9.41
C GLU A 198 -24.44 12.25 8.97
N PRO A 199 -25.22 12.15 7.88
CA PRO A 199 -25.87 13.31 7.31
C PRO A 199 -26.96 13.88 8.23
N ILE A 200 -27.00 15.21 8.35
CA ILE A 200 -28.11 15.99 8.88
C ILE A 200 -29.05 16.35 7.70
N ASP A 201 -28.45 16.78 6.61
CA ASP A 201 -29.06 17.09 5.32
C ASP A 201 -27.98 16.97 4.22
N PRO A 202 -28.28 17.22 2.93
CA PRO A 202 -27.28 17.11 1.87
C PRO A 202 -26.04 18.00 2.00
N VAL A 203 -26.03 18.95 2.95
CA VAL A 203 -24.97 19.95 3.12
C VAL A 203 -24.20 19.78 4.45
N ARG A 204 -24.86 19.26 5.47
CA ARG A 204 -24.32 19.19 6.85
C ARG A 204 -24.33 17.76 7.37
N TYR A 205 -23.31 17.43 8.17
CA TYR A 205 -23.16 16.10 8.78
C TYR A 205 -22.55 16.19 10.18
N ILE A 206 -22.66 15.09 10.93
CA ILE A 206 -21.97 14.85 12.19
C ILE A 206 -20.79 13.94 11.88
N ALA A 207 -19.61 14.25 12.42
CA ALA A 207 -18.41 13.42 12.28
C ALA A 207 -17.48 13.58 13.47
N ASN A 208 -16.70 12.55 13.75
CA ASN A 208 -15.57 12.61 14.66
C ASN A 208 -14.34 13.19 13.94
N ARG A 209 -13.47 13.92 14.65
CA ARG A 209 -12.22 14.41 14.08
C ARG A 209 -11.25 13.25 13.87
N SER A 210 -10.92 12.97 12.62
CA SER A 210 -9.92 11.96 12.24
C SER A 210 -9.39 12.23 10.85
N SER A 211 -8.08 12.20 10.69
CA SER A 211 -7.43 12.29 9.37
C SER A 211 -7.34 10.94 8.64
N GLY A 212 -7.61 9.82 9.33
CA GLY A 212 -7.40 8.47 8.82
C GLY A 212 -5.94 7.99 8.82
N ALA A 213 -4.98 8.85 9.21
CA ALA A 213 -3.55 8.57 9.08
C ALA A 213 -3.09 7.27 9.78
N GLN A 214 -3.61 6.98 10.98
CA GLN A 214 -3.20 5.77 11.72
C GLN A 214 -3.69 4.50 11.02
N GLY A 215 -4.96 4.44 10.58
CA GLY A 215 -5.50 3.29 9.85
C GLY A 215 -4.81 3.08 8.50
N THR A 216 -4.50 4.18 7.79
CA THR A 216 -3.72 4.13 6.53
C THR A 216 -2.31 3.58 6.75
N ALA A 217 -1.62 4.01 7.82
CA ALA A 217 -0.29 3.50 8.15
C ALA A 217 -0.33 2.00 8.50
N ILE A 218 -1.35 1.55 9.26
CA ILE A 218 -1.53 0.14 9.62
C ILE A 218 -1.78 -0.72 8.37
N ALA A 219 -2.68 -0.30 7.50
CA ALA A 219 -2.96 -1.03 6.26
C ALA A 219 -1.70 -1.17 5.38
N ARG A 220 -0.91 -0.10 5.27
CA ARG A 220 0.39 -0.12 4.56
C ARG A 220 1.37 -1.09 5.20
N ALA A 221 1.51 -1.08 6.52
CA ALA A 221 2.44 -1.94 7.25
C ALA A 221 2.06 -3.43 7.11
N LEU A 222 0.77 -3.76 7.18
CA LEU A 222 0.27 -5.13 7.00
C LEU A 222 0.48 -5.63 5.56
N ALA A 223 0.17 -4.79 4.56
CA ALA A 223 0.46 -5.12 3.16
C ALA A 223 1.97 -5.30 2.91
N GLY A 224 2.81 -4.48 3.55
CA GLY A 224 4.27 -4.62 3.52
C GLY A 224 4.78 -5.94 4.12
N LEU A 225 4.02 -6.58 5.00
CA LEU A 225 4.29 -7.93 5.53
C LEU A 225 3.65 -9.05 4.70
N GLY A 226 3.10 -8.75 3.53
CA GLY A 226 2.54 -9.71 2.58
C GLY A 226 1.05 -10.02 2.76
N ALA A 227 0.33 -9.32 3.63
CA ALA A 227 -1.10 -9.52 3.79
C ALA A 227 -1.89 -9.03 2.58
N ASP A 228 -2.96 -9.74 2.23
CA ASP A 228 -4.06 -9.21 1.42
C ASP A 228 -4.93 -8.31 2.32
N VAL A 229 -4.96 -7.00 2.04
CA VAL A 229 -5.62 -6.03 2.92
C VAL A 229 -6.86 -5.46 2.27
N THR A 230 -8.04 -5.69 2.87
CA THR A 230 -9.25 -4.91 2.56
C THR A 230 -9.32 -3.68 3.46
N PHE A 231 -9.20 -2.50 2.83
CA PHE A 231 -9.18 -1.21 3.50
C PHE A 231 -10.51 -0.48 3.33
N VAL A 232 -11.34 -0.51 4.37
CA VAL A 232 -12.66 0.17 4.41
C VAL A 232 -12.47 1.57 5.01
N THR A 233 -12.64 2.61 4.22
CA THR A 233 -12.39 3.99 4.68
C THR A 233 -13.57 4.90 4.50
N GLY A 234 -13.86 5.67 5.56
CA GLY A 234 -14.70 6.87 5.48
C GLY A 234 -13.96 8.02 4.79
N PRO A 235 -14.59 9.22 4.68
CA PRO A 235 -13.97 10.42 4.13
C PRO A 235 -12.78 10.85 5.00
N ALA A 236 -11.56 10.62 4.52
CA ALA A 236 -10.32 10.88 5.24
C ALA A 236 -9.43 11.85 4.45
N ASP A 237 -8.59 12.63 5.17
CA ASP A 237 -7.67 13.60 4.55
C ASP A 237 -6.45 12.89 3.93
N VAL A 238 -6.07 11.73 4.49
CA VAL A 238 -4.94 10.93 3.98
C VAL A 238 -5.43 9.96 2.93
N PRO A 239 -4.80 9.90 1.75
CA PRO A 239 -5.17 8.94 0.71
C PRO A 239 -4.95 7.50 1.19
N PRO A 240 -5.75 6.54 0.68
CA PRO A 240 -5.51 5.11 0.93
C PRO A 240 -4.10 4.70 0.52
N PRO A 241 -3.50 3.68 1.18
CA PRO A 241 -2.19 3.18 0.79
C PRO A 241 -2.27 2.39 -0.51
N ASP A 242 -1.16 2.34 -1.23
CA ASP A 242 -1.01 1.49 -2.41
C ASP A 242 -1.02 0.00 -2.04
N GLY A 243 -1.41 -0.85 -2.99
CA GLY A 243 -1.36 -2.31 -2.84
C GLY A 243 -2.41 -2.91 -1.91
N VAL A 244 -3.51 -2.20 -1.62
CA VAL A 244 -4.64 -2.69 -0.82
C VAL A 244 -5.97 -2.59 -1.58
N HIS A 245 -6.92 -3.46 -1.25
CA HIS A 245 -8.27 -3.36 -1.80
C HIS A 245 -9.09 -2.28 -1.06
N VAL A 246 -9.38 -1.16 -1.72
CA VAL A 246 -10.03 0.01 -1.10
C VAL A 246 -11.53 -0.03 -1.27
N VAL A 247 -12.27 0.02 -0.15
CA VAL A 247 -13.73 0.19 -0.11
C VAL A 247 -14.06 1.53 0.54
N ARG A 248 -14.60 2.47 -0.25
CA ARG A 248 -15.00 3.80 0.25
C ARG A 248 -16.43 3.78 0.74
N VAL A 249 -16.65 4.32 1.93
CA VAL A 249 -17.95 4.44 2.58
C VAL A 249 -18.12 5.85 3.15
N GLN A 250 -19.33 6.22 3.53
CA GLN A 250 -19.61 7.51 4.11
C GLN A 250 -20.14 7.39 5.55
N THR A 251 -21.06 6.48 5.82
CA THR A 251 -21.75 6.35 7.10
C THR A 251 -21.30 5.10 7.87
N ALA A 252 -21.57 5.07 9.17
CA ALA A 252 -21.35 3.89 10.03
C ALA A 252 -22.10 2.65 9.52
N ALA A 253 -23.33 2.82 9.05
CA ALA A 253 -24.11 1.73 8.48
C ALA A 253 -23.47 1.14 7.20
N GLN A 254 -22.97 1.99 6.31
CA GLN A 254 -22.23 1.56 5.12
C GLN A 254 -20.90 0.88 5.49
N MET A 255 -20.20 1.40 6.50
CA MET A 255 -18.95 0.80 6.98
C MET A 255 -19.20 -0.59 7.55
N LEU A 256 -20.25 -0.78 8.37
CA LEU A 256 -20.62 -2.10 8.88
C LEU A 256 -20.95 -3.08 7.72
N ALA A 257 -21.73 -2.65 6.74
CA ALA A 257 -22.08 -3.48 5.59
C ALA A 257 -20.83 -3.89 4.77
N ALA A 258 -19.90 -2.95 4.53
CA ALA A 258 -18.65 -3.21 3.85
C ALA A 258 -17.75 -4.19 4.62
N VAL A 259 -17.64 -4.02 5.95
CA VAL A 259 -16.91 -4.93 6.85
C VAL A 259 -17.52 -6.33 6.80
N GLN A 260 -18.84 -6.45 6.82
CA GLN A 260 -19.53 -7.73 6.73
C GLN A 260 -19.33 -8.42 5.37
N ALA A 261 -19.31 -7.67 4.27
CA ALA A 261 -19.08 -8.19 2.92
C ALA A 261 -17.63 -8.65 2.68
N ALA A 262 -16.67 -8.05 3.38
CA ALA A 262 -15.24 -8.35 3.24
C ALA A 262 -14.78 -9.59 4.03
N ARG A 263 -15.68 -10.34 4.65
CA ARG A 263 -15.36 -11.59 5.35
C ARG A 263 -15.42 -12.80 4.42
N PRO A 264 -14.69 -13.90 4.68
CA PRO A 264 -13.87 -14.14 5.88
C PRO A 264 -12.55 -13.36 5.89
N ALA A 265 -11.99 -13.12 7.08
CA ALA A 265 -10.70 -12.48 7.30
C ALA A 265 -9.95 -13.17 8.45
N ASP A 266 -8.61 -13.23 8.37
CA ASP A 266 -7.74 -13.80 9.41
C ASP A 266 -7.56 -12.83 10.57
N ALA A 267 -7.65 -11.54 10.32
CA ALA A 267 -7.69 -10.51 11.37
C ALA A 267 -8.52 -9.30 10.92
N ALA A 268 -9.02 -8.53 11.90
CA ALA A 268 -9.69 -7.25 11.64
C ALA A 268 -9.17 -6.17 12.60
N VAL A 269 -8.82 -5.00 12.04
CA VAL A 269 -8.33 -3.84 12.78
C VAL A 269 -9.30 -2.67 12.61
N PHE A 270 -9.94 -2.26 13.69
CA PHE A 270 -10.95 -1.20 13.71
C PHE A 270 -10.34 0.11 14.19
N ALA A 271 -9.72 0.86 13.27
CA ALA A 271 -9.08 2.15 13.54
C ALA A 271 -9.91 3.36 13.06
N ALA A 272 -11.09 3.13 12.50
CA ALA A 272 -12.01 4.19 12.08
C ALA A 272 -12.57 4.97 13.28
N ALA A 273 -12.76 6.26 13.11
CA ALA A 273 -13.43 7.15 14.06
C ALA A 273 -14.93 7.21 13.73
N VAL A 274 -15.64 6.15 14.07
CA VAL A 274 -17.07 6.01 13.82
C VAL A 274 -17.85 6.95 14.76
N ALA A 275 -18.79 7.73 14.20
CA ALA A 275 -19.68 8.55 15.01
C ALA A 275 -20.66 7.66 15.80
N ASP A 276 -20.82 7.92 17.11
CA ASP A 276 -21.71 7.15 17.98
C ASP A 276 -23.18 7.35 17.62
N TRP A 277 -23.52 8.53 17.08
CA TRP A 277 -24.89 8.93 16.77
C TRP A 277 -25.06 9.37 15.33
N ARG A 278 -26.28 9.20 14.81
CA ARG A 278 -26.76 9.75 13.55
C ARG A 278 -28.05 10.53 13.79
N VAL A 279 -28.44 11.34 12.82
CA VAL A 279 -29.75 12.01 12.83
C VAL A 279 -30.80 11.07 12.24
N ALA A 280 -31.78 10.69 13.05
CA ALA A 280 -32.86 9.78 12.64
C ALA A 280 -33.82 10.42 11.64
N ASN A 281 -34.01 11.75 11.73
CA ASN A 281 -34.87 12.55 10.86
C ASN A 281 -34.06 13.41 9.87
N ALA A 282 -33.00 12.84 9.30
CA ALA A 282 -32.16 13.52 8.30
C ALA A 282 -32.99 14.01 7.11
N GLY A 283 -32.77 15.26 6.72
CA GLY A 283 -33.53 15.90 5.64
C GLY A 283 -32.99 15.48 4.26
N HIS A 284 -33.91 15.20 3.31
CA HIS A 284 -33.56 14.97 1.89
C HIS A 284 -33.20 16.27 1.15
N SER A 285 -33.47 17.43 1.74
CA SER A 285 -33.13 18.76 1.23
C SER A 285 -32.50 19.60 2.33
N LYS A 286 -31.74 20.64 1.94
CA LYS A 286 -31.12 21.57 2.90
C LYS A 286 -32.17 22.16 3.83
N ILE A 287 -32.05 21.94 5.12
CA ILE A 287 -32.92 22.51 6.14
C ILE A 287 -32.74 24.03 6.17
N LYS A 288 -33.79 24.79 5.92
CA LYS A 288 -33.78 26.25 5.95
C LYS A 288 -34.20 26.75 7.33
N LYS A 289 -33.74 27.95 7.69
CA LYS A 289 -34.28 28.69 8.85
C LYS A 289 -35.69 29.14 8.46
N ASP A 290 -36.66 28.85 9.28
CA ASP A 290 -38.03 29.32 9.14
C ASP A 290 -38.49 30.07 10.41
N ALA A 291 -39.72 30.58 10.39
CA ALA A 291 -40.29 31.30 11.51
C ALA A 291 -40.60 30.39 12.72
N ALA A 292 -40.55 29.08 12.58
CA ALA A 292 -40.77 28.11 13.65
C ALA A 292 -39.53 27.88 14.55
N GLY A 293 -38.38 28.50 14.21
CA GLY A 293 -37.16 28.47 15.03
C GLY A 293 -36.09 27.50 14.55
N LEU A 294 -35.33 26.93 15.49
CA LEU A 294 -34.26 25.99 15.20
C LEU A 294 -34.83 24.60 14.87
N PRO A 295 -34.26 23.90 13.88
CA PRO A 295 -34.66 22.55 13.56
C PRO A 295 -34.41 21.60 14.73
N GLN A 296 -35.41 20.81 15.08
CA GLN A 296 -35.25 19.74 16.08
C GLN A 296 -34.65 18.52 15.41
N LEU A 297 -33.42 18.14 15.83
CA LEU A 297 -32.74 16.93 15.36
C LEU A 297 -33.06 15.79 16.35
N ALA A 298 -33.59 14.69 15.84
CA ALA A 298 -33.73 13.46 16.60
C ALA A 298 -32.49 12.59 16.42
N PHE A 299 -31.82 12.24 17.52
CA PHE A 299 -30.64 11.39 17.46
C PHE A 299 -31.00 9.92 17.62
N ALA A 300 -30.29 9.06 16.91
CA ALA A 300 -30.33 7.62 17.08
C ALA A 300 -28.89 7.08 17.14
N GLU A 301 -28.72 5.98 17.83
CA GLU A 301 -27.43 5.31 17.91
C GLU A 301 -27.01 4.72 16.55
N ASN A 302 -25.74 4.80 16.26
CA ASN A 302 -25.11 4.09 15.15
C ASN A 302 -24.78 2.65 15.53
N PRO A 303 -24.63 1.75 14.54
CA PRO A 303 -24.20 0.39 14.82
C PRO A 303 -22.78 0.38 15.38
N ASP A 304 -22.60 -0.38 16.45
CA ASP A 304 -21.28 -0.62 17.06
C ASP A 304 -20.55 -1.70 16.25
N ILE A 305 -19.73 -1.26 15.28
CA ILE A 305 -19.05 -2.15 14.33
C ILE A 305 -18.09 -3.09 15.08
N LEU A 306 -17.30 -2.55 16.02
CA LEU A 306 -16.34 -3.35 16.78
C LEU A 306 -17.06 -4.44 17.59
N ALA A 307 -18.08 -4.08 18.36
CA ALA A 307 -18.85 -5.05 19.15
C ALA A 307 -19.58 -6.06 18.25
N THR A 308 -20.19 -5.61 17.16
CA THR A 308 -20.89 -6.49 16.21
C THR A 308 -19.98 -7.57 15.67
N ILE A 309 -18.77 -7.22 15.25
CA ILE A 309 -17.82 -8.20 14.69
C ILE A 309 -17.15 -9.04 15.78
N SER A 310 -16.79 -8.43 16.91
CA SER A 310 -16.14 -9.14 18.02
C SER A 310 -17.01 -10.20 18.69
N GLN A 311 -18.32 -9.97 18.75
CA GLN A 311 -19.30 -10.86 19.39
C GLN A 311 -19.98 -11.84 18.44
N MET A 312 -19.56 -11.85 17.15
CA MET A 312 -20.08 -12.82 16.20
C MET A 312 -19.68 -14.24 16.60
N GLY A 313 -20.59 -15.18 16.36
CA GLY A 313 -20.26 -16.61 16.43
C GLY A 313 -19.47 -17.07 15.19
N ALA A 314 -20.16 -17.69 14.23
CA ALA A 314 -19.52 -18.12 12.99
C ALA A 314 -19.05 -16.95 12.13
N GLY A 315 -17.81 -17.05 11.62
CA GLY A 315 -17.22 -16.06 10.73
C GLY A 315 -16.63 -14.81 11.43
N ARG A 316 -16.47 -14.85 12.77
CA ARG A 316 -15.64 -13.88 13.51
C ARG A 316 -14.19 -14.05 13.09
N PRO A 317 -13.46 -12.97 12.75
CA PRO A 317 -12.02 -13.06 12.55
C PRO A 317 -11.31 -13.63 13.79
N PRO A 318 -10.31 -14.53 13.64
CA PRO A 318 -9.54 -15.07 14.76
C PRO A 318 -8.94 -14.01 15.67
N LEU A 319 -8.51 -12.89 15.08
CA LEU A 319 -7.96 -11.74 15.82
C LEU A 319 -8.75 -10.46 15.49
N VAL A 320 -9.31 -9.82 16.51
CA VAL A 320 -10.02 -8.54 16.40
C VAL A 320 -9.32 -7.49 17.26
N VAL A 321 -8.85 -6.42 16.61
CA VAL A 321 -8.14 -5.30 17.24
C VAL A 321 -9.00 -4.05 17.15
N GLY A 322 -9.34 -3.46 18.30
CA GLY A 322 -10.03 -2.18 18.41
C GLY A 322 -9.08 -1.04 18.74
N PHE A 323 -9.57 0.19 18.59
CA PHE A 323 -8.90 1.41 19.03
C PHE A 323 -9.74 2.12 20.11
N ALA A 324 -9.04 2.74 21.07
CA ALA A 324 -9.65 3.57 22.12
C ALA A 324 -8.88 4.89 22.21
N ALA A 325 -9.56 5.98 21.85
CA ALA A 325 -9.10 7.34 22.05
C ALA A 325 -9.76 7.89 23.32
N GLU A 326 -8.97 8.03 24.38
CA GLU A 326 -9.46 8.41 25.71
C GLU A 326 -8.79 9.71 26.15
N THR A 327 -9.44 10.45 27.05
CA THR A 327 -8.90 11.70 27.61
C THR A 327 -8.51 11.56 29.06
N ASP A 328 -9.05 10.54 29.75
CA ASP A 328 -8.86 10.28 31.18
C ASP A 328 -8.71 8.79 31.41
N ASP A 329 -7.99 8.37 32.45
CA ASP A 329 -7.85 6.98 32.90
C ASP A 329 -7.70 5.95 31.74
N VAL A 330 -6.85 6.31 30.76
CA VAL A 330 -6.75 5.67 29.43
C VAL A 330 -6.70 4.14 29.53
N ILE A 331 -5.88 3.59 30.43
CA ILE A 331 -5.70 2.13 30.55
C ILE A 331 -6.96 1.48 31.14
N ALA A 332 -7.54 2.06 32.18
CA ALA A 332 -8.73 1.52 32.84
C ALA A 332 -9.95 1.55 31.88
N ASN A 333 -10.17 2.70 31.21
CA ASN A 333 -11.28 2.88 30.27
C ASN A 333 -11.13 1.97 29.06
N ALA A 334 -9.94 1.87 28.49
CA ALA A 334 -9.68 0.99 27.34
C ALA A 334 -9.78 -0.49 27.70
N THR A 335 -9.36 -0.90 28.91
CA THR A 335 -9.54 -2.27 29.40
C THR A 335 -11.02 -2.61 29.55
N ALA A 336 -11.80 -1.74 30.16
CA ALA A 336 -13.25 -1.91 30.27
C ALA A 336 -13.93 -1.96 28.90
N LYS A 337 -13.47 -1.12 27.95
CA LYS A 337 -13.95 -1.12 26.58
C LYS A 337 -13.65 -2.46 25.87
N ARG A 338 -12.43 -3.00 26.01
CA ARG A 338 -12.04 -4.29 25.44
C ARG A 338 -13.00 -5.41 25.89
N LEU A 339 -13.23 -5.50 27.18
CA LEU A 339 -14.10 -6.53 27.78
C LEU A 339 -15.56 -6.36 27.31
N ARG A 340 -16.08 -5.13 27.33
CA ARG A 340 -17.45 -4.83 26.89
C ARG A 340 -17.68 -5.11 25.41
N LYS A 341 -16.70 -4.79 24.54
CA LYS A 341 -16.79 -5.02 23.08
C LYS A 341 -16.49 -6.47 22.70
N GLY A 342 -15.76 -7.23 23.52
CA GLY A 342 -15.37 -8.61 23.25
C GLY A 342 -14.25 -8.76 22.21
N CYS A 343 -13.47 -7.71 21.97
CA CYS A 343 -12.31 -7.78 21.08
C CYS A 343 -11.10 -8.37 21.79
N ASP A 344 -10.16 -8.95 21.00
CA ASP A 344 -8.97 -9.60 21.55
C ASP A 344 -7.97 -8.56 22.05
N TRP A 345 -7.75 -7.50 21.28
CA TRP A 345 -6.83 -6.41 21.59
C TRP A 345 -7.50 -5.06 21.50
N ILE A 346 -7.03 -4.10 22.31
CA ILE A 346 -7.30 -2.68 22.16
C ILE A 346 -5.97 -1.90 22.13
N VAL A 347 -5.83 -1.03 21.15
CA VAL A 347 -4.79 -0.02 21.08
C VAL A 347 -5.36 1.28 21.63
N ALA A 348 -4.93 1.65 22.82
CA ALA A 348 -5.39 2.85 23.52
C ALA A 348 -4.40 4.00 23.36
N ASN A 349 -4.89 5.21 23.17
CA ASN A 349 -4.08 6.41 23.16
C ASN A 349 -4.77 7.57 23.92
N ASP A 350 -3.94 8.40 24.55
CA ASP A 350 -4.39 9.65 25.17
C ASP A 350 -4.51 10.73 24.07
N VAL A 351 -5.74 11.16 23.82
CA VAL A 351 -6.05 12.21 22.85
C VAL A 351 -6.41 13.54 23.51
N SER A 352 -6.09 13.71 24.81
CA SER A 352 -6.27 14.98 25.49
C SER A 352 -5.52 16.11 24.75
N PRO A 353 -6.01 17.35 24.77
CA PRO A 353 -5.39 18.47 24.05
C PRO A 353 -3.91 18.69 24.39
N ALA A 354 -3.52 18.37 25.62
CA ALA A 354 -2.16 18.53 26.12
C ALA A 354 -1.14 17.62 25.39
N THR A 355 -1.58 16.47 24.84
CA THR A 355 -0.68 15.52 24.17
C THR A 355 -0.32 15.92 22.74
N GLY A 356 -1.17 16.69 22.05
CA GLY A 356 -1.00 17.06 20.65
C GLY A 356 -1.06 15.87 19.66
N ILE A 357 -1.53 14.73 20.10
CA ILE A 357 -1.58 13.48 19.29
C ILE A 357 -2.68 13.55 18.24
N MET A 358 -3.83 14.14 18.56
CA MET A 358 -4.93 14.26 17.61
C MET A 358 -4.56 15.20 16.46
N GLY A 359 -4.54 14.69 15.22
CA GLY A 359 -4.10 15.43 14.04
C GLY A 359 -2.59 15.50 13.84
N GLY A 360 -1.77 15.10 14.83
CA GLY A 360 -0.31 15.07 14.73
C GLY A 360 0.25 13.88 13.92
N THR A 361 1.57 13.91 13.68
CA THR A 361 2.31 12.85 12.96
C THR A 361 2.77 11.70 13.86
N GLU A 362 2.77 11.92 15.19
CA GLU A 362 3.19 10.96 16.20
C GLU A 362 2.01 10.40 16.99
N ASN A 363 2.25 9.32 17.70
CA ASN A 363 1.32 8.71 18.65
C ASN A 363 2.10 8.05 19.80
N ALA A 364 1.46 7.98 20.97
CA ALA A 364 1.89 7.15 22.10
C ALA A 364 0.72 6.23 22.42
N VAL A 365 0.93 4.93 22.36
CA VAL A 365 -0.14 3.96 22.50
C VAL A 365 0.16 2.93 23.58
N THR A 366 -0.87 2.37 24.17
CA THR A 366 -0.79 1.19 25.03
C THR A 366 -1.58 0.06 24.36
N LEU A 367 -0.91 -1.04 24.07
CA LEU A 367 -1.56 -2.26 23.59
C LEU A 367 -2.07 -3.04 24.78
N ILE A 368 -3.39 -3.28 24.83
CA ILE A 368 -4.07 -4.01 25.89
C ILE A 368 -4.59 -5.34 25.33
N THR A 369 -4.14 -6.43 25.91
CA THR A 369 -4.50 -7.81 25.54
C THR A 369 -5.06 -8.55 26.77
N ASP A 370 -5.26 -9.84 26.67
CA ASP A 370 -5.55 -10.72 27.81
C ASP A 370 -4.33 -10.93 28.73
N GLN A 371 -3.11 -10.68 28.22
CA GLN A 371 -1.85 -10.77 28.98
C GLN A 371 -1.53 -9.49 29.76
N GLY A 372 -2.30 -8.42 29.57
CA GLY A 372 -2.11 -7.14 30.24
C GLY A 372 -1.93 -5.96 29.28
N ALA A 373 -1.34 -4.87 29.81
CA ALA A 373 -1.12 -3.63 29.11
C ALA A 373 0.38 -3.40 28.83
N GLU A 374 0.74 -3.16 27.59
CA GLU A 374 2.10 -2.86 27.12
C GLU A 374 2.13 -1.43 26.55
N SER A 375 2.78 -0.51 27.23
CA SER A 375 2.91 0.88 26.77
C SER A 375 4.10 1.02 25.82
N TRP A 376 3.85 1.66 24.68
CA TRP A 376 4.87 1.95 23.68
C TRP A 376 5.30 3.42 23.79
N PRO A 377 6.58 3.73 23.58
CA PRO A 377 7.05 5.11 23.62
C PRO A 377 6.38 5.94 22.52
N ARG A 378 6.41 7.26 22.70
CA ARG A 378 5.96 8.19 21.65
C ARG A 378 6.82 8.01 20.39
N MET A 379 6.18 7.73 19.27
CA MET A 379 6.83 7.47 17.98
C MET A 379 5.91 7.91 16.82
N THR A 380 6.42 7.88 15.59
CA THR A 380 5.60 8.20 14.42
C THR A 380 4.44 7.21 14.25
N LYS A 381 3.35 7.63 13.64
CA LYS A 381 2.21 6.75 13.33
C LYS A 381 2.61 5.55 12.47
N ASP A 382 3.60 5.72 11.58
CA ASP A 382 4.16 4.62 10.78
C ASP A 382 4.92 3.63 11.66
N ALA A 383 5.68 4.08 12.65
CA ALA A 383 6.38 3.20 13.59
C ALA A 383 5.40 2.42 14.48
N VAL A 384 4.35 3.08 15.00
CA VAL A 384 3.25 2.40 15.73
C VAL A 384 2.60 1.34 14.84
N ALA A 385 2.32 1.66 13.59
CA ALA A 385 1.71 0.75 12.63
C ALA A 385 2.61 -0.45 12.32
N ALA A 386 3.90 -0.24 12.11
CA ALA A 386 4.87 -1.30 11.90
C ALA A 386 4.96 -2.25 13.10
N GLN A 387 5.02 -1.70 14.32
CA GLN A 387 5.07 -2.51 15.54
C GLN A 387 3.77 -3.31 15.75
N LEU A 388 2.59 -2.70 15.49
CA LEU A 388 1.31 -3.41 15.57
C LEU A 388 1.22 -4.52 14.52
N ALA A 389 1.62 -4.25 13.28
CA ALA A 389 1.62 -5.24 12.21
C ALA A 389 2.53 -6.43 12.53
N GLN A 390 3.70 -6.20 13.12
CA GLN A 390 4.59 -7.27 13.59
C GLN A 390 3.95 -8.10 14.71
N ARG A 391 3.25 -7.47 15.66
CA ARG A 391 2.52 -8.18 16.72
C ARG A 391 1.37 -9.03 16.15
N ILE A 392 0.63 -8.50 15.19
CA ILE A 392 -0.42 -9.24 14.47
C ILE A 392 0.19 -10.45 13.77
N ALA A 393 1.29 -10.25 13.04
CA ALA A 393 1.97 -11.33 12.33
C ALA A 393 2.43 -12.46 13.28
N GLN A 394 2.93 -12.14 14.47
CA GLN A 394 3.34 -13.14 15.47
C GLN A 394 2.20 -14.06 15.94
N VAL A 395 0.94 -13.63 15.79
CA VAL A 395 -0.23 -14.38 16.26
C VAL A 395 -0.95 -15.15 15.17
N ILE A 396 -0.95 -14.62 13.91
CA ILE A 396 -1.75 -15.19 12.82
C ILE A 396 -0.93 -15.76 11.66
N ALA A 397 0.41 -15.62 11.69
CA ALA A 397 1.32 -16.14 10.66
C ALA A 397 1.30 -17.66 10.52
#